data_7fe0439f4082338f5d7a8868effb9d51
#
_entry.id   7fe0439f4082338f5d7a8868effb9d51
#
_cell.length_a   1.000
_cell.length_b   1.000
_cell.length_c   1.000
_cell.angle_alpha   90.00
_cell.angle_beta   90.00
_cell.angle_gamma   90.00
#
_symmetry.space_group_name_H-M   'P 1'
#
loop_
_entity.id
_entity.type
_entity.pdbx_description
1 polymer ?
#
loop_
_entity_poly.entity_id
_entity_poly.type
_entity_poly.pdbx_seq_one_letter_code
_entity_poly.pdbx_strand_id
1 'polypeptide(L)'
;MVGEDGTTGLLEGGGLPAGCYQTTRPVNLMDETGAFVRNTPYPKGFAPTLHSYKLDEPVKHQAPARIFVCSMADLFGDWVPDDWIKAVFDACKQAPQHTYMFLTKNPARYVKLAQRMELPTDKNFWYGSTVTDSSMPIFTSGNHNCFLSVEPLLSEFEEGGAAALTDVNWIIIGAMTGPGCRKHQPERRWIETIVEEAHGVSVPVFMKDSLAAIWGAGLIREYPPEMPKVTAKPAPLPRCKTCEHAEPVQQGKRGTSRSCVIGWTAEGYVDRGSRHIPGRYTRTSPPWCPHRRGK
;
A
#
# COMPACT_ATOMS: atom_id res chain seq x y z
N MET A 1 1.60 -9.65 2.49
CA MET A 1 2.45 -8.70 3.25
C MET A 1 1.72 -7.36 3.24
N VAL A 2 1.40 -6.81 4.38
CA VAL A 2 0.83 -5.47 4.48
C VAL A 2 1.99 -4.49 4.30
N GLY A 3 1.93 -3.60 3.32
CA GLY A 3 2.92 -2.54 3.14
C GLY A 3 2.98 -1.63 4.38
N GLU A 4 4.04 -0.82 4.52
CA GLU A 4 4.20 0.10 5.66
C GLU A 4 3.05 1.11 5.75
N ASP A 5 2.33 1.33 4.66
CA ASP A 5 1.11 2.15 4.52
C ASP A 5 -0.20 1.39 4.77
N GLY A 6 -0.15 0.10 5.13
CA GLY A 6 -1.32 -0.73 5.36
C GLY A 6 -1.90 -1.40 4.12
N THR A 7 -1.19 -1.41 2.99
CA THR A 7 -1.64 -2.05 1.76
C THR A 7 -1.28 -3.53 1.67
N THR A 8 -2.14 -4.35 1.09
CA THR A 8 -1.90 -5.77 0.81
C THR A 8 -2.03 -6.04 -0.69
N GLY A 9 -1.09 -6.79 -1.25
CA GLY A 9 -1.17 -7.22 -2.66
C GLY A 9 -1.88 -8.56 -2.80
N LEU A 10 -2.91 -8.62 -3.64
CA LEU A 10 -3.71 -9.83 -3.88
C LEU A 10 -3.32 -10.61 -5.14
N LEU A 11 -2.60 -9.99 -6.08
CA LEU A 11 -2.15 -10.63 -7.32
C LEU A 11 -0.69 -10.26 -7.63
N GLU A 12 -0.01 -11.16 -8.32
CA GLU A 12 1.35 -10.96 -8.83
C GLU A 12 1.42 -11.33 -10.33
N GLY A 13 2.11 -10.52 -11.12
CA GLY A 13 2.40 -10.82 -12.52
C GLY A 13 2.21 -9.66 -13.48
N GLY A 14 3.14 -9.56 -14.42
CA GLY A 14 3.05 -8.73 -15.61
C GLY A 14 3.54 -7.29 -15.50
N GLY A 15 4.74 -7.04 -16.04
CA GLY A 15 5.11 -5.71 -16.52
C GLY A 15 6.26 -4.98 -15.82
N LEU A 16 6.99 -5.59 -14.88
CA LEU A 16 8.16 -4.95 -14.27
C LEU A 16 9.47 -5.66 -14.64
N PRO A 17 10.58 -4.92 -14.85
CA PRO A 17 11.85 -5.52 -15.24
C PRO A 17 12.32 -6.56 -14.22
N ALA A 18 12.80 -7.70 -14.75
CA ALA A 18 13.44 -8.74 -13.94
C ALA A 18 14.58 -8.12 -13.10
N GLY A 19 14.47 -8.11 -11.79
CA GLY A 19 15.49 -7.60 -10.88
C GLY A 19 14.99 -6.72 -9.75
N CYS A 20 13.81 -6.11 -9.85
CA CYS A 20 13.33 -5.19 -8.82
C CYS A 20 12.74 -5.88 -7.57
N TYR A 21 12.39 -7.17 -7.62
CA TYR A 21 11.56 -7.80 -6.59
C TYR A 21 11.99 -9.21 -6.18
N GLN A 22 13.29 -9.53 -6.27
CA GLN A 22 13.79 -10.73 -5.62
C GLN A 22 13.84 -10.52 -4.11
N THR A 23 12.75 -10.79 -3.40
CA THR A 23 12.81 -10.92 -1.97
C THR A 23 13.38 -12.29 -1.64
N THR A 24 14.51 -12.33 -0.97
CA THR A 24 15.24 -13.55 -0.56
C THR A 24 14.59 -14.33 0.59
N ARG A 25 13.34 -13.99 0.97
CA ARG A 25 12.65 -14.67 2.07
C ARG A 25 11.80 -15.81 1.55
N PRO A 26 12.09 -17.06 1.94
CA PRO A 26 11.23 -18.19 1.62
C PRO A 26 9.88 -18.03 2.32
N VAL A 27 8.80 -18.08 1.55
CA VAL A 27 7.44 -18.18 2.05
C VAL A 27 7.04 -19.65 1.95
N ASN A 28 6.55 -20.22 3.06
CA ASN A 28 5.98 -21.56 3.04
C ASN A 28 4.59 -21.48 2.39
N LEU A 29 4.49 -21.87 1.15
CA LEU A 29 3.24 -21.96 0.41
C LEU A 29 2.79 -23.42 0.33
N MET A 30 1.48 -23.65 0.37
CA MET A 30 0.89 -24.92 -0.05
C MET A 30 0.59 -24.83 -1.54
N ASP A 31 0.95 -25.84 -2.29
CA ASP A 31 0.53 -25.99 -3.68
C ASP A 31 -0.93 -26.49 -3.77
N GLU A 32 -1.43 -26.65 -4.98
CA GLU A 32 -2.80 -27.11 -5.26
C GLU A 32 -3.10 -28.50 -4.68
N THR A 33 -2.06 -29.25 -4.29
CA THR A 33 -2.17 -30.59 -3.68
C THR A 33 -2.13 -30.55 -2.15
N GLY A 34 -1.91 -29.36 -1.54
CA GLY A 34 -1.73 -29.19 -0.11
C GLY A 34 -0.32 -29.50 0.39
N ALA A 35 0.63 -29.73 -0.50
CA ALA A 35 2.02 -29.96 -0.13
C ALA A 35 2.75 -28.63 0.13
N PHE A 36 3.59 -28.60 1.18
CA PHE A 36 4.45 -27.45 1.46
C PHE A 36 5.54 -27.31 0.37
N VAL A 37 5.44 -26.28 -0.42
CA VAL A 37 6.50 -25.92 -1.37
C VAL A 37 7.37 -24.86 -0.73
N ARG A 38 8.65 -25.16 -0.55
CA ARG A 38 9.67 -24.18 -0.14
C ARG A 38 9.94 -23.27 -1.32
N ASN A 39 9.26 -22.11 -1.38
CA ASN A 39 9.34 -21.27 -2.55
C ASN A 39 9.70 -19.83 -2.25
N THR A 40 10.33 -19.24 -3.26
CA THR A 40 10.40 -17.78 -3.43
C THR A 40 8.98 -17.20 -3.41
N PRO A 41 8.78 -15.94 -3.03
CA PRO A 41 7.47 -15.28 -3.08
C PRO A 41 6.84 -15.28 -4.48
N TYR A 42 7.60 -15.63 -5.51
CA TYR A 42 7.18 -15.66 -6.92
C TYR A 42 7.51 -17.03 -7.55
N PRO A 43 6.77 -18.09 -7.22
CA PRO A 43 7.09 -19.45 -7.67
C PRO A 43 6.96 -19.63 -9.18
N LYS A 44 6.19 -18.79 -9.84
CA LYS A 44 5.97 -18.79 -11.29
C LYS A 44 6.64 -17.60 -12.01
N GLY A 45 7.55 -16.89 -11.34
CA GLY A 45 8.23 -15.71 -11.88
C GLY A 45 7.23 -14.60 -12.25
N PHE A 46 7.27 -14.15 -13.51
CA PHE A 46 6.36 -13.11 -14.02
C PHE A 46 5.09 -13.65 -14.69
N ALA A 47 4.85 -14.95 -14.66
CA ALA A 47 3.61 -15.48 -15.19
C ALA A 47 2.42 -15.01 -14.36
N PRO A 48 1.35 -14.46 -14.98
CA PRO A 48 0.14 -14.07 -14.27
C PRO A 48 -0.37 -15.25 -13.43
N THR A 49 -0.59 -15.00 -12.14
CA THR A 49 -0.96 -16.07 -11.20
C THR A 49 -1.96 -15.53 -10.19
N LEU A 50 -3.09 -16.21 -10.05
CA LEU A 50 -4.05 -15.94 -8.97
C LEU A 50 -3.60 -16.67 -7.70
N HIS A 51 -3.33 -15.91 -6.65
CA HIS A 51 -3.04 -16.44 -5.32
C HIS A 51 -4.34 -16.59 -4.52
N SER A 52 -5.13 -17.62 -4.84
CA SER A 52 -6.46 -17.83 -4.25
C SER A 52 -6.45 -17.86 -2.71
N TYR A 53 -5.37 -18.35 -2.09
CA TYR A 53 -5.17 -18.39 -0.65
C TYR A 53 -5.06 -17.00 0.01
N LYS A 54 -4.90 -15.92 -0.79
CA LYS A 54 -4.88 -14.53 -0.29
C LYS A 54 -6.25 -13.86 -0.35
N LEU A 55 -7.23 -14.47 -0.99
CA LEU A 55 -8.56 -13.88 -1.14
C LEU A 55 -9.31 -13.71 0.19
N ASP A 56 -8.94 -14.46 1.21
CA ASP A 56 -9.51 -14.36 2.56
C ASP A 56 -8.75 -13.38 3.50
N GLU A 57 -7.64 -12.78 3.04
CA GLU A 57 -6.87 -11.82 3.85
C GLU A 57 -7.70 -10.61 4.29
N PRO A 58 -8.57 -10.00 3.44
CA PRO A 58 -9.41 -8.88 3.88
C PRO A 58 -10.34 -9.25 5.03
N VAL A 59 -10.96 -10.44 4.99
CA VAL A 59 -11.85 -10.91 6.04
C VAL A 59 -11.11 -11.17 7.36
N LYS A 60 -9.87 -11.64 7.27
CA LYS A 60 -9.01 -11.87 8.46
C LYS A 60 -8.57 -10.57 9.14
N HIS A 61 -8.54 -9.47 8.40
CA HIS A 61 -8.17 -8.16 8.93
C HIS A 61 -9.40 -7.45 9.49
N GLN A 62 -9.60 -7.53 10.81
CA GLN A 62 -10.82 -7.04 11.46
C GLN A 62 -10.92 -5.50 11.51
N ALA A 63 -9.80 -4.79 11.69
CA ALA A 63 -9.82 -3.34 11.78
C ALA A 63 -10.06 -2.69 10.40
N PRO A 64 -10.91 -1.66 10.29
CA PRO A 64 -11.06 -0.92 9.05
C PRO A 64 -9.72 -0.44 8.49
N ALA A 65 -9.48 -0.66 7.20
CA ALA A 65 -8.24 -0.30 6.53
C ALA A 65 -8.50 0.20 5.11
N ARG A 66 -7.57 0.99 4.58
CA ARG A 66 -7.46 1.25 3.15
C ARG A 66 -6.55 0.20 2.54
N ILE A 67 -7.08 -0.58 1.62
CA ILE A 67 -6.37 -1.69 0.98
C ILE A 67 -6.10 -1.31 -0.47
N PHE A 68 -4.83 -1.18 -0.82
CA PHE A 68 -4.41 -1.04 -2.20
C PHE A 68 -4.32 -2.43 -2.83
N VAL A 69 -5.26 -2.72 -3.72
CA VAL A 69 -5.41 -4.05 -4.31
C VAL A 69 -4.37 -4.27 -5.40
N CYS A 70 -3.65 -5.39 -5.32
CA CYS A 70 -2.64 -5.78 -6.32
C CYS A 70 -1.50 -4.77 -6.49
N SER A 71 -0.91 -4.28 -5.38
CA SER A 71 0.19 -3.30 -5.41
C SER A 71 1.41 -3.71 -6.26
N MET A 72 1.56 -5.02 -6.56
CA MET A 72 2.68 -5.59 -7.30
C MET A 72 2.28 -6.07 -8.71
N ALA A 73 1.02 -5.88 -9.11
CA ALA A 73 0.49 -6.31 -10.40
C ALA A 73 -0.66 -5.40 -10.83
N ASP A 74 -1.03 -5.46 -12.10
CA ASP A 74 -2.22 -4.79 -12.62
C ASP A 74 -3.36 -5.83 -12.78
N LEU A 75 -4.36 -5.75 -11.90
CA LEU A 75 -5.54 -6.63 -11.91
C LEU A 75 -6.35 -6.50 -13.22
N PHE A 76 -6.25 -5.36 -13.90
CA PHE A 76 -7.04 -5.04 -15.08
C PHE A 76 -6.23 -5.11 -16.37
N GLY A 77 -5.04 -5.71 -16.32
CA GLY A 77 -4.27 -6.04 -17.52
C GLY A 77 -5.04 -6.97 -18.45
N ASP A 78 -4.80 -6.86 -19.75
CA ASP A 78 -5.53 -7.66 -20.76
C ASP A 78 -5.31 -9.18 -20.60
N TRP A 79 -4.22 -9.57 -19.95
CA TRP A 79 -3.86 -10.96 -19.65
C TRP A 79 -4.59 -11.55 -18.42
N VAL A 80 -5.36 -10.74 -17.66
CA VAL A 80 -6.06 -11.19 -16.46
C VAL A 80 -7.46 -11.70 -16.85
N PRO A 81 -7.81 -12.97 -16.57
CA PRO A 81 -9.15 -13.46 -16.80
C PRO A 81 -10.23 -12.73 -16.00
N ASP A 82 -11.42 -12.57 -16.58
CA ASP A 82 -12.55 -11.92 -15.90
C ASP A 82 -12.94 -12.62 -14.59
N ASP A 83 -12.84 -13.97 -14.56
CA ASP A 83 -13.13 -14.76 -13.36
C ASP A 83 -12.21 -14.43 -12.18
N TRP A 84 -10.94 -14.05 -12.45
CA TRP A 84 -10.00 -13.64 -11.39
C TRP A 84 -10.38 -12.28 -10.85
N ILE A 85 -10.76 -11.34 -11.73
CA ILE A 85 -11.25 -10.01 -11.32
C ILE A 85 -12.48 -10.15 -10.45
N LYS A 86 -13.43 -10.99 -10.89
CA LYS A 86 -14.64 -11.29 -10.14
C LYS A 86 -14.33 -11.90 -8.76
N ALA A 87 -13.44 -12.87 -8.68
CA ALA A 87 -13.04 -13.49 -7.41
C ALA A 87 -12.45 -12.47 -6.43
N VAL A 88 -11.66 -11.50 -6.93
CA VAL A 88 -11.13 -10.40 -6.09
C VAL A 88 -12.25 -9.47 -5.62
N PHE A 89 -13.19 -9.08 -6.48
CA PHE A 89 -14.34 -8.27 -6.07
C PHE A 89 -15.20 -8.99 -5.03
N ASP A 90 -15.46 -10.28 -5.24
CA ASP A 90 -16.25 -11.08 -4.28
C ASP A 90 -15.55 -11.17 -2.92
N ALA A 91 -14.23 -11.31 -2.90
CA ALA A 91 -13.44 -11.29 -1.67
C ALA A 91 -13.51 -9.93 -0.96
N CYS A 92 -13.42 -8.82 -1.70
CA CYS A 92 -13.56 -7.47 -1.17
C CYS A 92 -14.96 -7.22 -0.58
N LYS A 93 -16.01 -7.69 -1.24
CA LYS A 93 -17.40 -7.57 -0.76
C LYS A 93 -17.66 -8.33 0.54
N GLN A 94 -16.90 -9.41 0.81
CA GLN A 94 -17.01 -10.15 2.08
C GLN A 94 -16.43 -9.38 3.28
N ALA A 95 -15.68 -8.31 3.05
CA ALA A 95 -15.09 -7.49 4.11
C ALA A 95 -15.40 -5.99 3.88
N PRO A 96 -16.67 -5.57 3.97
CA PRO A 96 -17.13 -4.23 3.62
C PRO A 96 -16.62 -3.12 4.55
N GLN A 97 -16.00 -3.47 5.68
CA GLN A 97 -15.38 -2.52 6.61
C GLN A 97 -14.13 -1.84 6.03
N HIS A 98 -13.55 -2.36 4.94
CA HIS A 98 -12.37 -1.80 4.31
C HIS A 98 -12.73 -0.89 3.13
N THR A 99 -11.82 0.03 2.81
CA THR A 99 -11.84 0.78 1.56
C THR A 99 -10.83 0.14 0.60
N TYR A 100 -11.27 -0.20 -0.59
CA TYR A 100 -10.46 -0.86 -1.61
C TYR A 100 -10.07 0.10 -2.72
N MET A 101 -8.78 0.21 -2.98
CA MET A 101 -8.23 1.05 -4.04
C MET A 101 -7.68 0.14 -5.15
N PHE A 102 -8.30 0.20 -6.30
CA PHE A 102 -7.86 -0.48 -7.51
C PHE A 102 -7.16 0.52 -8.42
N LEU A 103 -5.99 0.20 -8.91
CA LEU A 103 -5.23 1.05 -9.81
C LEU A 103 -4.83 0.28 -11.06
N THR A 104 -4.99 0.90 -12.24
CA THR A 104 -4.61 0.27 -13.50
C THR A 104 -3.98 1.27 -14.47
N LYS A 105 -3.16 0.74 -15.38
CA LYS A 105 -2.72 1.42 -16.60
C LYS A 105 -3.61 1.13 -17.80
N ASN A 106 -4.65 0.29 -17.62
CA ASN A 106 -5.62 -0.10 -18.65
C ASN A 106 -7.05 0.30 -18.25
N PRO A 107 -7.40 1.59 -18.19
CA PRO A 107 -8.72 2.05 -17.78
C PRO A 107 -9.84 1.59 -18.74
N ALA A 108 -9.52 1.22 -19.97
CA ALA A 108 -10.47 0.63 -20.90
C ALA A 108 -11.10 -0.67 -20.36
N ARG A 109 -10.40 -1.39 -19.48
CA ARG A 109 -10.95 -2.58 -18.84
C ARG A 109 -12.08 -2.23 -17.86
N TYR A 110 -11.96 -1.13 -17.11
CA TYR A 110 -13.06 -0.62 -16.27
C TYR A 110 -14.29 -0.30 -17.11
N VAL A 111 -14.10 0.37 -18.25
CA VAL A 111 -15.21 0.70 -19.16
C VAL A 111 -15.93 -0.57 -19.62
N LYS A 112 -15.18 -1.60 -20.06
CA LYS A 112 -15.75 -2.88 -20.49
C LYS A 112 -16.55 -3.56 -19.37
N LEU A 113 -16.01 -3.59 -18.16
CA LEU A 113 -16.69 -4.19 -16.99
C LEU A 113 -17.93 -3.37 -16.59
N ALA A 114 -17.86 -2.04 -16.60
CA ALA A 114 -18.99 -1.18 -16.29
C ALA A 114 -20.13 -1.34 -17.31
N GLN A 115 -19.82 -1.42 -18.60
CA GLN A 115 -20.82 -1.65 -19.67
C GLN A 115 -21.56 -2.99 -19.50
N ARG A 116 -20.88 -4.00 -18.93
CA ARG A 116 -21.48 -5.31 -18.63
C ARG A 116 -22.13 -5.37 -17.24
N MET A 117 -22.13 -4.25 -16.49
CA MET A 117 -22.59 -4.17 -15.09
C MET A 117 -21.83 -5.12 -14.15
N GLU A 118 -20.58 -5.41 -14.46
CA GLU A 118 -19.70 -6.28 -13.69
C GLU A 118 -18.71 -5.49 -12.82
N LEU A 119 -18.61 -4.16 -13.02
CA LEU A 119 -17.81 -3.29 -12.18
C LEU A 119 -18.63 -2.86 -10.95
N PRO A 120 -18.26 -3.26 -9.72
CA PRO A 120 -19.01 -2.93 -8.53
C PRO A 120 -19.11 -1.42 -8.26
N THR A 121 -20.30 -0.98 -7.83
CA THR A 121 -20.60 0.42 -7.47
C THR A 121 -20.61 0.66 -5.96
N ASP A 122 -20.03 -0.26 -5.19
CA ASP A 122 -19.94 -0.16 -3.74
C ASP A 122 -19.13 1.09 -3.33
N LYS A 123 -19.65 1.88 -2.39
CA LYS A 123 -19.06 3.17 -1.98
C LYS A 123 -17.64 3.07 -1.39
N ASN A 124 -17.24 1.90 -0.96
CA ASN A 124 -15.91 1.63 -0.45
C ASN A 124 -14.93 1.14 -1.53
N PHE A 125 -15.34 1.09 -2.80
CA PHE A 125 -14.51 0.72 -3.94
C PHE A 125 -14.09 1.98 -4.72
N TRP A 126 -12.78 2.12 -4.97
CA TRP A 126 -12.17 3.26 -5.64
C TRP A 126 -11.38 2.78 -6.85
N TYR A 127 -11.66 3.34 -8.01
CA TYR A 127 -11.08 2.93 -9.29
C TYR A 127 -10.14 4.00 -9.81
N GLY A 128 -8.86 3.68 -9.86
CA GLY A 128 -7.80 4.61 -10.25
C GLY A 128 -7.25 4.33 -11.63
N SER A 129 -6.95 5.41 -12.35
CA SER A 129 -6.16 5.38 -13.57
C SER A 129 -4.76 5.92 -13.30
N THR A 130 -3.72 5.19 -13.72
CA THR A 130 -2.36 5.70 -13.71
C THR A 130 -2.15 6.57 -14.94
N VAL A 131 -1.70 7.80 -14.74
CA VAL A 131 -1.31 8.72 -15.82
C VAL A 131 0.09 9.28 -15.55
N THR A 132 0.86 9.49 -16.60
CA THR A 132 2.19 10.12 -16.55
C THR A 132 2.23 11.46 -17.27
N ASP A 133 1.22 11.70 -18.10
CA ASP A 133 0.97 12.90 -18.88
C ASP A 133 -0.53 13.06 -19.17
N SER A 134 -0.93 14.22 -19.69
CA SER A 134 -2.32 14.59 -19.92
C SER A 134 -3.00 13.85 -21.09
N SER A 135 -2.25 13.15 -21.94
CA SER A 135 -2.78 12.43 -23.10
C SER A 135 -3.28 11.02 -22.79
N MET A 136 -2.92 10.49 -21.63
CA MET A 136 -3.27 9.13 -21.24
C MET A 136 -4.77 8.98 -20.94
N PRO A 137 -5.38 7.85 -21.35
CA PRO A 137 -6.79 7.60 -21.07
C PRO A 137 -7.03 7.39 -19.58
N ILE A 138 -8.18 7.87 -19.12
CA ILE A 138 -8.66 7.71 -17.74
C ILE A 138 -10.04 7.08 -17.71
N PHE A 139 -10.40 6.52 -16.57
CA PHE A 139 -11.76 6.08 -16.27
C PHE A 139 -12.45 7.10 -15.36
N THR A 140 -13.59 7.59 -15.80
CA THR A 140 -14.47 8.44 -15.01
C THR A 140 -15.89 7.92 -15.07
N SER A 141 -16.66 8.08 -14.01
CA SER A 141 -18.04 7.59 -13.95
C SER A 141 -18.79 8.24 -12.79
N GLY A 142 -19.98 8.76 -13.05
CA GLY A 142 -20.85 9.31 -12.01
C GLY A 142 -21.35 8.28 -10.98
N ASN A 143 -21.19 6.98 -11.24
CA ASN A 143 -21.65 5.90 -10.36
C ASN A 143 -20.51 5.23 -9.56
N HIS A 144 -19.27 5.59 -9.82
CA HIS A 144 -18.10 4.97 -9.20
C HIS A 144 -17.20 6.05 -8.59
N ASN A 145 -16.54 5.74 -7.48
CA ASN A 145 -15.48 6.62 -6.97
C ASN A 145 -14.24 6.45 -7.85
N CYS A 146 -13.86 7.51 -8.54
CA CYS A 146 -12.72 7.51 -9.46
C CYS A 146 -11.59 8.35 -8.91
N PHE A 147 -10.33 7.92 -9.12
CA PHE A 147 -9.16 8.71 -8.76
C PHE A 147 -8.08 8.65 -9.83
N LEU A 148 -7.22 9.66 -9.88
CA LEU A 148 -6.02 9.67 -10.70
C LEU A 148 -4.79 9.41 -9.83
N SER A 149 -3.89 8.56 -10.32
CA SER A 149 -2.53 8.43 -9.82
C SER A 149 -1.58 9.01 -10.87
N VAL A 150 -1.23 10.29 -10.70
CA VAL A 150 -0.27 10.99 -11.55
C VAL A 150 1.13 10.64 -11.04
N GLU A 151 1.58 9.44 -11.37
CA GLU A 151 2.83 8.90 -10.85
C GLU A 151 3.45 7.85 -11.80
N PRO A 152 4.69 8.13 -12.29
CA PRO A 152 5.41 9.40 -12.13
C PRO A 152 4.85 10.51 -13.03
N LEU A 153 4.82 11.75 -12.52
CA LEU A 153 4.55 12.93 -13.35
C LEU A 153 5.78 13.18 -14.22
N LEU A 154 5.65 13.03 -15.54
CA LEU A 154 6.76 13.08 -16.51
C LEU A 154 6.72 14.28 -17.43
N SER A 155 5.58 14.95 -17.58
CA SER A 155 5.43 16.15 -18.39
C SER A 155 4.43 17.11 -17.76
N GLU A 156 4.41 18.34 -18.24
CA GLU A 156 3.38 19.32 -17.93
C GLU A 156 2.01 18.83 -18.41
N PHE A 157 0.98 19.08 -17.62
CA PHE A 157 -0.39 18.92 -18.07
C PHE A 157 -0.77 20.17 -18.88
N GLU A 158 -1.21 19.98 -20.11
CA GLU A 158 -1.61 21.08 -20.97
C GLU A 158 -2.85 21.79 -20.41
N GLU A 159 -2.96 23.11 -20.64
CA GLU A 159 -4.18 23.86 -20.30
C GLU A 159 -5.39 23.21 -20.97
N GLY A 160 -6.39 22.85 -20.17
CA GLY A 160 -7.58 22.08 -20.61
C GLY A 160 -7.44 20.57 -20.43
N GLY A 161 -6.28 20.02 -20.05
CA GLY A 161 -6.15 18.69 -19.44
C GLY A 161 -6.95 18.57 -18.14
N ALA A 162 -7.31 19.71 -17.58
CA ALA A 162 -8.26 19.87 -16.48
C ALA A 162 -9.63 19.24 -16.71
N ALA A 163 -10.12 19.13 -17.95
CA ALA A 163 -11.39 18.45 -18.22
C ALA A 163 -11.40 17.00 -17.68
N ALA A 164 -10.22 16.35 -17.63
CA ALA A 164 -10.06 15.04 -17.04
C ALA A 164 -10.08 15.08 -15.50
N LEU A 165 -9.72 16.21 -14.89
CA LEU A 165 -9.66 16.36 -13.44
C LEU A 165 -11.03 16.65 -12.83
N THR A 166 -11.99 17.15 -13.60
CA THR A 166 -13.35 17.51 -13.11
C THR A 166 -14.21 16.29 -12.76
N ASP A 167 -13.92 15.15 -13.38
CA ASP A 167 -14.76 13.96 -13.28
C ASP A 167 -14.19 12.90 -12.34
N VAL A 168 -13.16 13.24 -11.58
CA VAL A 168 -12.58 12.35 -10.58
C VAL A 168 -12.80 12.90 -9.17
N ASN A 169 -12.78 11.99 -8.20
CA ASN A 169 -13.04 12.32 -6.80
C ASN A 169 -11.75 12.54 -6.00
N TRP A 170 -10.58 12.23 -6.58
CA TRP A 170 -9.29 12.37 -5.90
C TRP A 170 -8.11 12.33 -6.87
N ILE A 171 -7.06 13.08 -6.56
CA ILE A 171 -5.81 13.07 -7.32
C ILE A 171 -4.64 12.78 -6.39
N ILE A 172 -3.82 11.81 -6.78
CA ILE A 172 -2.57 11.45 -6.11
C ILE A 172 -1.42 11.83 -7.03
N ILE A 173 -0.46 12.62 -6.55
CA ILE A 173 0.69 13.06 -7.34
C ILE A 173 1.97 12.49 -6.74
N GLY A 174 2.84 11.95 -7.59
CA GLY A 174 4.13 11.42 -7.18
C GLY A 174 5.22 11.60 -8.24
N ALA A 175 6.46 11.71 -7.77
CA ALA A 175 7.63 11.72 -8.64
C ALA A 175 8.19 10.31 -8.84
N MET A 176 8.96 10.15 -9.92
CA MET A 176 9.67 8.89 -10.16
C MET A 176 10.65 8.58 -9.03
N THR A 177 10.68 7.31 -8.61
CA THR A 177 11.58 6.80 -7.57
C THR A 177 12.45 5.66 -8.12
N GLY A 178 13.55 5.34 -7.41
CA GLY A 178 14.44 4.25 -7.80
C GLY A 178 15.60 4.68 -8.73
N PRO A 179 16.31 3.70 -9.33
CA PRO A 179 17.46 3.98 -10.17
C PRO A 179 17.09 4.86 -11.36
N GLY A 180 17.90 5.89 -11.62
CA GLY A 180 17.68 6.81 -12.76
C GLY A 180 16.66 7.92 -12.53
N CYS A 181 15.93 7.92 -11.41
CA CYS A 181 14.85 8.88 -11.14
C CYS A 181 15.27 10.37 -11.23
N ARG A 182 16.55 10.69 -10.97
CA ARG A 182 17.06 12.08 -11.01
C ARG A 182 16.88 12.77 -12.37
N LYS A 183 16.79 12.01 -13.46
CA LYS A 183 16.63 12.54 -14.82
C LYS A 183 15.17 12.80 -15.20
N HIS A 184 14.23 12.35 -14.37
CA HIS A 184 12.79 12.33 -14.66
C HIS A 184 11.99 12.90 -13.50
N GLN A 185 12.54 13.90 -12.83
CA GLN A 185 11.81 14.60 -11.78
C GLN A 185 10.88 15.63 -12.38
N PRO A 186 9.65 15.79 -11.88
CA PRO A 186 8.76 16.83 -12.34
C PRO A 186 9.28 18.22 -11.97
N GLU A 187 8.94 19.19 -12.78
CA GLU A 187 9.13 20.59 -12.41
C GLU A 187 8.04 20.99 -11.39
N ARG A 188 8.41 21.87 -10.46
CA ARG A 188 7.48 22.34 -9.44
C ARG A 188 6.20 22.98 -10.03
N ARG A 189 6.34 23.76 -11.09
CA ARG A 189 5.22 24.40 -11.79
C ARG A 189 4.20 23.41 -12.33
N TRP A 190 4.62 22.22 -12.79
CA TRP A 190 3.70 21.18 -13.27
C TRP A 190 2.80 20.67 -12.14
N ILE A 191 3.37 20.56 -10.93
CA ILE A 191 2.63 20.14 -9.75
C ILE A 191 1.66 21.25 -9.31
N GLU A 192 2.12 22.51 -9.34
CA GLU A 192 1.31 23.69 -9.01
C GLU A 192 0.09 23.79 -9.94
N THR A 193 0.28 23.64 -11.25
CA THR A 193 -0.84 23.63 -12.23
C THR A 193 -1.90 22.58 -11.88
N ILE A 194 -1.50 21.32 -11.63
CA ILE A 194 -2.46 20.25 -11.28
C ILE A 194 -3.20 20.59 -9.98
N VAL A 195 -2.50 21.13 -8.98
CA VAL A 195 -3.12 21.49 -7.69
C VAL A 195 -4.11 22.63 -7.86
N GLU A 196 -3.76 23.68 -8.58
CA GLU A 196 -4.63 24.82 -8.83
C GLU A 196 -5.90 24.43 -9.57
N GLU A 197 -5.77 23.64 -10.62
CA GLU A 197 -6.89 23.13 -11.39
C GLU A 197 -7.79 22.21 -10.55
N ALA A 198 -7.22 21.27 -9.80
CA ALA A 198 -7.97 20.37 -8.92
C ALA A 198 -8.74 21.15 -7.85
N HIS A 199 -8.11 22.11 -7.19
CA HIS A 199 -8.75 22.94 -6.17
C HIS A 199 -9.81 23.86 -6.79
N GLY A 200 -9.62 24.35 -8.03
CA GLY A 200 -10.60 25.13 -8.76
C GLY A 200 -11.93 24.40 -8.94
N VAL A 201 -11.91 23.07 -8.99
CA VAL A 201 -13.10 22.20 -9.10
C VAL A 201 -13.39 21.41 -7.79
N SER A 202 -12.74 21.78 -6.69
CA SER A 202 -12.92 21.17 -5.37
C SER A 202 -12.54 19.68 -5.29
N VAL A 203 -11.61 19.21 -6.11
CA VAL A 203 -11.07 17.86 -6.06
C VAL A 203 -9.87 17.84 -5.10
N PRO A 204 -9.89 17.00 -4.05
CA PRO A 204 -8.78 16.88 -3.11
C PRO A 204 -7.52 16.32 -3.74
N VAL A 205 -6.35 16.79 -3.27
CA VAL A 205 -5.03 16.41 -3.77
C VAL A 205 -4.20 15.75 -2.68
N PHE A 206 -3.53 14.67 -3.04
CA PHE A 206 -2.57 13.99 -2.17
C PHE A 206 -1.21 13.92 -2.84
N MET A 207 -0.21 14.53 -2.26
CA MET A 207 1.18 14.47 -2.71
C MET A 207 1.92 13.34 -2.00
N LYS A 208 2.62 12.48 -2.74
CA LYS A 208 3.50 11.46 -2.17
C LYS A 208 4.80 12.05 -1.63
N ASP A 209 5.45 11.33 -0.71
CA ASP A 209 6.74 11.74 -0.11
C ASP A 209 7.84 11.92 -1.16
N SER A 210 7.72 11.27 -2.32
CA SER A 210 8.65 11.43 -3.45
C SER A 210 8.73 12.88 -3.97
N LEU A 211 7.74 13.73 -3.67
CA LEU A 211 7.71 15.14 -4.03
C LEU A 211 8.36 16.07 -2.99
N ALA A 212 8.76 15.55 -1.82
CA ALA A 212 9.27 16.39 -0.73
C ALA A 212 10.48 17.24 -1.12
N ALA A 213 11.38 16.72 -1.98
CA ALA A 213 12.55 17.44 -2.44
C ALA A 213 12.22 18.59 -3.40
N ILE A 214 11.08 18.53 -4.09
CA ILE A 214 10.63 19.48 -5.11
C ILE A 214 9.67 20.51 -4.51
N TRP A 215 8.70 20.01 -3.75
CA TRP A 215 7.65 20.83 -3.16
C TRP A 215 8.12 21.59 -1.90
N GLY A 216 8.98 20.96 -1.10
CA GLY A 216 9.44 21.49 0.19
C GLY A 216 8.56 21.05 1.35
N ALA A 217 8.58 21.83 2.43
CA ALA A 217 7.76 21.55 3.61
C ALA A 217 6.27 21.77 3.32
N GLY A 218 5.41 20.94 3.92
CA GLY A 218 3.97 21.11 3.82
C GLY A 218 3.34 20.44 2.59
N LEU A 219 3.75 19.19 2.28
CA LEU A 219 3.06 18.39 1.25
C LEU A 219 1.55 18.35 1.50
N ILE A 220 0.76 18.57 0.45
CA ILE A 220 -0.70 18.49 0.51
C ILE A 220 -1.10 17.03 0.74
N ARG A 221 -1.99 16.78 1.72
CA ARG A 221 -2.40 15.45 2.17
C ARG A 221 -3.92 15.38 2.33
N GLU A 222 -4.62 15.77 1.29
CA GLU A 222 -6.08 15.78 1.30
C GLU A 222 -6.63 14.41 0.91
N TYR A 223 -7.76 14.09 1.51
CA TYR A 223 -8.52 12.87 1.24
C TYR A 223 -9.97 13.23 0.94
N PRO A 224 -10.63 12.50 0.03
CA PRO A 224 -12.06 12.67 -0.20
C PRO A 224 -12.86 12.53 1.10
N PRO A 225 -13.91 13.37 1.31
CA PRO A 225 -14.77 13.29 2.49
C PRO A 225 -15.40 11.91 2.71
N GLU A 226 -15.69 11.21 1.60
CA GLU A 226 -16.30 9.87 1.59
C GLU A 226 -15.31 8.78 1.99
N MET A 227 -14.01 9.07 1.94
CA MET A 227 -12.99 8.09 2.29
C MET A 227 -12.84 8.02 3.82
N PRO A 228 -13.10 6.87 4.45
CA PRO A 228 -12.99 6.75 5.90
C PRO A 228 -11.61 7.17 6.40
N LYS A 229 -11.60 7.99 7.44
CA LYS A 229 -10.34 8.31 8.15
C LYS A 229 -9.85 7.04 8.82
N VAL A 230 -8.82 6.43 8.27
CA VAL A 230 -8.11 5.36 8.96
C VAL A 230 -7.38 5.99 10.13
N THR A 231 -7.72 5.59 11.34
CA THR A 231 -6.97 6.00 12.53
C THR A 231 -5.50 5.62 12.32
N ALA A 232 -4.62 6.59 12.54
CA ALA A 232 -3.18 6.36 12.39
C ALA A 232 -2.79 5.05 13.05
N LYS A 233 -1.96 4.24 12.37
CA LYS A 233 -1.35 3.05 13.00
C LYS A 233 -0.82 3.48 14.36
N PRO A 234 -1.13 2.73 15.43
CA PRO A 234 -0.48 3.00 16.69
C PRO A 234 1.02 3.03 16.47
N ALA A 235 1.69 4.00 17.09
CA ALA A 235 3.14 4.14 16.98
C ALA A 235 3.83 2.76 17.06
N PRO A 236 4.78 2.47 16.18
CA PRO A 236 5.44 1.18 16.18
C PRO A 236 6.00 0.93 17.58
N LEU A 237 5.73 -0.27 18.10
CA LEU A 237 6.24 -0.65 19.42
C LEU A 237 7.75 -0.44 19.46
N PRO A 238 8.29 0.16 20.53
CA PRO A 238 9.72 0.42 20.62
C PRO A 238 10.49 -0.89 20.40
N ARG A 239 11.51 -0.82 19.55
CA ARG A 239 12.40 -1.98 19.32
C ARG A 239 13.28 -2.15 20.53
N CYS A 240 13.56 -3.37 20.98
CA CYS A 240 14.44 -3.58 22.11
C CYS A 240 15.84 -2.98 21.91
N LYS A 241 16.29 -2.79 20.67
CA LYS A 241 17.55 -2.10 20.35
C LYS A 241 17.56 -0.62 20.77
N THR A 242 16.40 0.05 20.72
CA THR A 242 16.24 1.49 21.00
C THR A 242 15.36 1.75 22.24
N CYS A 243 14.97 0.71 22.95
CA CYS A 243 14.14 0.83 24.14
C CYS A 243 15.01 1.33 25.30
N GLU A 244 14.57 2.37 26.01
CA GLU A 244 15.23 2.93 27.18
C GLU A 244 15.41 1.93 28.33
N HIS A 245 14.54 0.89 28.38
CA HIS A 245 14.56 -0.16 29.39
C HIS A 245 15.36 -1.39 28.97
N ALA A 246 16.07 -1.34 27.85
CA ALA A 246 16.89 -2.45 27.35
C ALA A 246 18.36 -2.21 27.63
N GLU A 247 18.86 -2.77 28.70
CA GLU A 247 20.27 -2.68 29.12
C GLU A 247 21.19 -3.66 28.38
N PRO A 248 22.41 -3.22 28.01
CA PRO A 248 23.43 -4.12 27.49
C PRO A 248 23.94 -5.06 28.61
N VAL A 249 23.87 -6.36 28.36
CA VAL A 249 24.49 -7.36 29.26
C VAL A 249 25.88 -7.66 28.79
N GLN A 250 26.85 -7.72 29.71
CA GLN A 250 28.25 -7.99 29.42
C GLN A 250 28.47 -9.32 28.69
N GLN A 251 29.49 -9.32 27.88
CA GLN A 251 29.70 -10.18 26.74
C GLN A 251 30.29 -11.56 27.06
N GLY A 252 29.77 -12.57 26.31
CA GLY A 252 30.61 -13.69 25.87
C GLY A 252 31.09 -13.45 24.42
N LYS A 253 32.04 -14.25 23.94
CA LYS A 253 32.72 -14.18 22.63
C LYS A 253 31.80 -14.11 21.35
N ARG A 254 30.48 -13.97 21.47
CA ARG A 254 29.49 -13.99 20.39
C ARG A 254 28.66 -12.71 20.25
N GLY A 255 29.05 -11.59 20.85
CA GLY A 255 28.36 -10.30 20.69
C GLY A 255 27.58 -9.85 21.93
N THR A 256 27.07 -8.61 21.87
CA THR A 256 26.33 -7.95 22.95
C THR A 256 24.92 -8.49 23.03
N SER A 257 24.50 -9.09 24.12
CA SER A 257 23.11 -9.36 24.45
C SER A 257 22.48 -8.17 25.16
N ARG A 258 21.16 -8.11 25.18
CA ARG A 258 20.40 -7.09 25.91
C ARG A 258 19.44 -7.77 26.88
N SER A 259 19.19 -7.12 28.00
CA SER A 259 18.17 -7.53 28.96
C SER A 259 17.17 -6.41 29.18
N CYS A 260 15.89 -6.78 29.34
CA CYS A 260 14.86 -5.84 29.71
C CYS A 260 14.68 -5.87 31.22
N VAL A 261 14.76 -4.70 31.86
CA VAL A 261 14.65 -4.55 33.32
C VAL A 261 13.21 -4.30 33.78
N ILE A 262 12.26 -4.13 32.86
CA ILE A 262 10.87 -3.82 33.20
C ILE A 262 9.96 -5.06 33.16
N GLY A 263 9.10 -5.16 34.19
CA GLY A 263 7.94 -6.02 34.24
C GLY A 263 6.63 -5.24 34.20
N TRP A 264 5.53 -5.94 34.07
CA TRP A 264 4.19 -5.38 34.15
C TRP A 264 3.38 -6.08 35.22
N THR A 265 2.64 -5.30 36.04
CA THR A 265 1.62 -5.80 36.97
C THR A 265 0.27 -5.13 36.68
N ALA A 266 -0.77 -5.52 37.40
CA ALA A 266 -2.08 -4.87 37.30
C ALA A 266 -2.04 -3.40 37.72
N GLU A 267 -1.07 -3.02 38.55
CA GLU A 267 -0.86 -1.65 39.03
C GLU A 267 0.05 -0.81 38.14
N GLY A 268 0.69 -1.41 37.14
CA GLY A 268 1.59 -0.72 36.22
C GLY A 268 2.96 -1.37 36.01
N TYR A 269 3.94 -0.56 35.59
CA TYR A 269 5.31 -1.00 35.37
C TYR A 269 6.04 -1.20 36.71
N VAL A 270 6.69 -2.34 36.86
CA VAL A 270 7.57 -2.62 38.00
C VAL A 270 8.89 -3.19 37.52
N ASP A 271 9.95 -2.86 38.26
CA ASP A 271 11.23 -3.55 38.08
C ASP A 271 11.10 -4.98 38.61
N ARG A 272 11.20 -5.95 37.73
CA ARG A 272 11.14 -7.38 38.04
C ARG A 272 12.50 -8.06 37.85
N GLY A 273 13.55 -7.29 37.78
CA GLY A 273 14.88 -7.77 37.47
C GLY A 273 15.11 -7.98 35.95
N SER A 274 16.37 -8.20 35.64
CA SER A 274 16.83 -8.31 34.25
C SER A 274 16.29 -9.55 33.56
N ARG A 275 15.60 -9.37 32.41
CA ARG A 275 15.12 -10.46 31.57
C ARG A 275 15.84 -10.45 30.22
N HIS A 276 16.52 -11.55 29.90
CA HIS A 276 17.25 -11.68 28.63
C HIS A 276 16.33 -11.46 27.40
N ILE A 277 16.80 -10.61 26.46
CA ILE A 277 16.15 -10.35 25.18
C ILE A 277 16.83 -11.22 24.11
N PRO A 278 16.17 -12.26 23.57
CA PRO A 278 16.74 -13.06 22.49
C PRO A 278 17.07 -12.20 21.27
N GLY A 279 18.18 -12.48 20.59
CA GLY A 279 18.69 -11.70 19.46
C GLY A 279 17.68 -11.50 18.32
N ARG A 280 16.72 -12.44 18.14
CA ARG A 280 15.61 -12.30 17.18
C ARG A 280 14.69 -11.09 17.41
N TYR A 281 14.68 -10.54 18.64
CA TYR A 281 13.84 -9.38 18.99
C TYR A 281 14.58 -8.04 18.94
N THR A 282 15.79 -7.99 18.42
CA THR A 282 16.52 -6.72 18.23
C THR A 282 15.80 -5.76 17.30
N ARG A 283 14.97 -6.28 16.38
CA ARG A 283 14.14 -5.51 15.44
C ARG A 283 12.67 -5.39 15.84
N THR A 284 12.21 -6.17 16.83
CA THR A 284 10.83 -6.20 17.33
C THR A 284 10.83 -6.37 18.84
N SER A 285 9.70 -6.15 19.49
CA SER A 285 9.54 -6.43 20.91
C SER A 285 9.15 -7.89 21.14
N PRO A 286 9.67 -8.58 22.18
CA PRO A 286 9.23 -9.92 22.55
C PRO A 286 7.75 -9.94 22.96
N PRO A 287 7.06 -11.11 22.90
CA PRO A 287 5.65 -11.23 23.29
C PRO A 287 5.35 -10.81 24.72
N TRP A 288 6.34 -10.95 25.62
CA TRP A 288 6.23 -10.58 27.04
C TRP A 288 6.59 -9.12 27.32
N CYS A 289 6.97 -8.33 26.31
CA CYS A 289 7.33 -6.92 26.48
C CYS A 289 6.13 -6.11 27.00
N PRO A 290 6.30 -5.34 28.10
CA PRO A 290 5.21 -4.52 28.67
C PRO A 290 4.60 -3.54 27.67
N HIS A 291 5.41 -2.93 26.80
CA HIS A 291 4.94 -2.03 25.75
C HIS A 291 4.00 -2.69 24.72
N ARG A 292 3.92 -4.04 24.68
CA ARG A 292 2.94 -4.77 23.86
C ARG A 292 1.60 -4.97 24.54
N ARG A 293 1.56 -4.93 25.87
CA ARG A 293 0.37 -5.26 26.68
C ARG A 293 -0.43 -4.02 27.09
N GLY A 294 0.10 -2.83 26.84
CA GLY A 294 -0.54 -1.54 27.16
C GLY A 294 -1.60 -1.11 26.16
N LYS A 295 -2.33 -2.08 25.58
CA LYS A 295 -3.48 -1.83 24.70
C LYS A 295 -4.60 -2.75 25.07
#